data_82c78dbf4bece465f9c24116139dde9e
#
_entry.id   82c78dbf4bece465f9c24116139dde9e
#
_cell.length_a   1.000
_cell.length_b   1.000
_cell.length_c   1.000
_cell.angle_alpha   90.00
_cell.angle_beta   90.00
_cell.angle_gamma   90.00
#
_symmetry.space_group_name_H-M   'P 1'
#
loop_
_entity.id
_entity.type
_entity.pdbx_description
1 polymer ?
#
loop_
_entity_poly.entity_id
_entity_poly.type
_entity_poly.pdbx_seq_one_letter_code
_entity_poly.pdbx_strand_id
1 'polypeptide(L)'
;GGKSYALLADLLRFAHITEHRALLLRRTLAELTELIDKSKQFYPKAFEGAVFKEAKSTWVFPSGATALFSYLDKDTDVSRYQGQSFNWIGIDEITHYPSPYVWDYLRSRLRTTNPEIKTYMRATANPGGPGHDWVKKTYINPAPVSSPFWATDITTGKVLRYPASHTEKPNDPLFTRKFIPAKLSDNPYLLHSGEYEMMLLSLPELERKRLLEGDWDIAEGAAFSEFNRFHHVVDPFELPYGWYRVRAADYGFTSPSCVLWGALDHDDNLWIYRELYIKRQNGDELGIKIREMEEGDPQPIVSVLDGASWNRTGTGLTVAELINKSGCRFIN
;
A
#
# COMPACT_ATOMS: atom_id res chain seq x y z
N GLY A 1 1.41 -16.04 10.21
CA GLY A 1 1.00 -15.66 11.41
C GLY A 1 -0.46 -15.47 11.81
N GLY A 2 -1.42 -16.41 11.55
CA GLY A 2 -2.76 -16.30 12.15
C GLY A 2 -3.71 -15.23 11.56
N LYS A 3 -3.29 -14.48 10.54
CA LYS A 3 -4.07 -13.38 9.95
C LYS A 3 -5.46 -13.82 9.45
N SER A 4 -5.54 -14.91 8.70
CA SER A 4 -6.81 -15.44 8.18
C SER A 4 -7.74 -15.93 9.30
N TYR A 5 -7.19 -16.54 10.37
CA TYR A 5 -7.98 -16.89 11.54
C TYR A 5 -8.51 -15.67 12.29
N ALA A 6 -7.69 -14.61 12.42
CA ALA A 6 -8.11 -13.36 13.01
C ALA A 6 -9.25 -12.72 12.22
N LEU A 7 -9.20 -12.79 10.88
CA LEU A 7 -10.26 -12.31 9.99
C LEU A 7 -11.56 -13.11 10.17
N LEU A 8 -11.45 -14.45 10.19
CA LEU A 8 -12.58 -15.35 10.44
C LEU A 8 -13.21 -15.11 11.83
N ALA A 9 -12.40 -14.92 12.85
CA ALA A 9 -12.90 -14.63 14.21
C ALA A 9 -13.58 -13.25 14.32
N ASP A 10 -13.03 -12.24 13.66
CA ASP A 10 -13.61 -10.89 13.69
C ASP A 10 -14.97 -10.82 12.99
N LEU A 11 -15.20 -11.63 11.95
CA LEU A 11 -16.50 -11.78 11.29
C LEU A 11 -17.61 -12.18 12.27
N LEU A 12 -17.29 -13.00 13.27
CA LEU A 12 -18.25 -13.50 14.25
C LEU A 12 -18.71 -12.46 15.27
N ARG A 13 -18.08 -11.29 15.32
CA ARG A 13 -18.30 -10.28 16.37
C ARG A 13 -19.77 -9.95 16.60
N PHE A 14 -20.56 -9.88 15.54
CA PHE A 14 -21.99 -9.57 15.60
C PHE A 14 -22.87 -10.73 15.14
N ALA A 15 -22.34 -11.95 15.04
CA ALA A 15 -23.09 -13.12 14.58
C ALA A 15 -24.25 -13.54 15.52
N HIS A 16 -24.32 -12.98 16.72
CA HIS A 16 -25.44 -13.13 17.65
C HIS A 16 -26.62 -12.18 17.35
N ILE A 17 -26.47 -11.24 16.40
CA ILE A 17 -27.50 -10.26 16.03
C ILE A 17 -28.06 -10.62 14.68
N THR A 18 -29.40 -10.73 14.57
CA THR A 18 -30.13 -11.19 13.37
C THR A 18 -29.79 -10.42 12.10
N GLU A 19 -29.60 -9.10 12.20
CA GLU A 19 -29.31 -8.21 11.07
C GLU A 19 -27.86 -8.24 10.62
N HIS A 20 -26.99 -9.02 11.29
CA HIS A 20 -25.61 -9.12 10.84
C HIS A 20 -25.52 -9.76 9.46
N ARG A 21 -24.89 -9.03 8.54
CA ARG A 21 -24.65 -9.43 7.16
C ARG A 21 -23.17 -9.20 6.85
N ALA A 22 -22.41 -10.29 6.82
CA ALA A 22 -20.99 -10.25 6.53
C ALA A 22 -20.68 -10.70 5.11
N LEU A 23 -19.63 -10.13 4.52
CA LEU A 23 -19.04 -10.57 3.25
C LEU A 23 -17.55 -10.84 3.48
N LEU A 24 -17.11 -12.04 3.14
CA LEU A 24 -15.69 -12.41 3.15
C LEU A 24 -15.24 -12.72 1.72
N LEU A 25 -14.16 -12.08 1.28
CA LEU A 25 -13.63 -12.18 -0.07
C LEU A 25 -12.20 -12.70 -0.12
N ARG A 26 -11.93 -13.44 -1.17
CA ARG A 26 -10.60 -13.87 -1.63
C ARG A 26 -10.44 -13.57 -3.13
N ARG A 27 -9.23 -13.63 -3.65
CA ARG A 27 -8.99 -13.41 -5.08
C ARG A 27 -9.50 -14.54 -5.94
N THR A 28 -9.26 -15.78 -5.55
CA THR A 28 -9.62 -16.99 -6.33
C THR A 28 -10.50 -17.95 -5.54
N LEU A 29 -11.22 -18.83 -6.27
CA LEU A 29 -12.05 -19.88 -5.65
C LEU A 29 -11.18 -20.87 -4.87
N ALA A 30 -10.03 -21.25 -5.39
CA ALA A 30 -9.13 -22.21 -4.73
C ALA A 30 -8.67 -21.68 -3.36
N GLU A 31 -8.28 -20.42 -3.29
CA GLU A 31 -7.90 -19.77 -2.03
C GLU A 31 -9.08 -19.63 -1.07
N LEU A 32 -10.29 -19.36 -1.60
CA LEU A 32 -11.50 -19.26 -0.78
C LEU A 32 -11.86 -20.57 -0.11
N THR A 33 -11.64 -21.70 -0.79
CA THR A 33 -11.94 -23.06 -0.26
C THR A 33 -11.19 -23.29 1.05
N GLU A 34 -9.94 -22.89 1.14
CA GLU A 34 -9.16 -23.00 2.38
C GLU A 34 -9.81 -22.22 3.56
N LEU A 35 -10.33 -21.02 3.29
CA LEU A 35 -11.02 -20.24 4.32
C LEU A 35 -12.35 -20.88 4.73
N ILE A 36 -13.07 -21.45 3.77
CA ILE A 36 -14.32 -22.20 4.04
C ILE A 36 -14.01 -23.38 4.97
N ASP A 37 -12.99 -24.16 4.64
CA ASP A 37 -12.62 -25.35 5.43
C ASP A 37 -12.19 -24.97 6.86
N LYS A 38 -11.39 -23.93 7.00
CA LYS A 38 -11.03 -23.36 8.32
C LYS A 38 -12.27 -22.90 9.09
N SER A 39 -13.19 -22.22 8.43
CA SER A 39 -14.44 -21.75 9.06
C SER A 39 -15.32 -22.91 9.53
N LYS A 40 -15.40 -24.01 8.77
CA LYS A 40 -16.14 -25.24 9.15
C LYS A 40 -15.60 -25.90 10.43
N GLN A 41 -14.30 -25.81 10.67
CA GLN A 41 -13.68 -26.31 11.90
C GLN A 41 -13.95 -25.43 13.12
N PHE A 42 -14.21 -24.16 12.91
CA PHE A 42 -14.22 -23.12 13.94
C PHE A 42 -15.64 -22.63 14.27
N TYR A 43 -16.46 -22.30 13.28
CA TYR A 43 -17.76 -21.65 13.49
C TYR A 43 -18.78 -22.50 14.25
N PRO A 44 -18.92 -23.84 14.01
CA PRO A 44 -19.83 -24.64 14.80
C PRO A 44 -19.47 -24.76 16.27
N LYS A 45 -18.17 -24.59 16.60
CA LYS A 45 -17.69 -24.56 18.00
C LYS A 45 -17.99 -23.22 18.68
N ALA A 46 -17.97 -22.13 17.92
CA ALA A 46 -18.24 -20.79 18.43
C ALA A 46 -19.75 -20.51 18.53
N PHE A 47 -20.54 -21.06 17.62
CA PHE A 47 -22.00 -20.92 17.55
C PHE A 47 -22.62 -22.27 17.25
N GLU A 48 -23.08 -22.96 18.28
CA GLU A 48 -23.80 -24.22 18.15
C GLU A 48 -25.04 -24.01 17.25
N GLY A 49 -25.20 -24.85 16.24
CA GLY A 49 -26.27 -24.71 15.23
C GLY A 49 -25.94 -23.79 14.04
N ALA A 50 -24.72 -23.25 13.95
CA ALA A 50 -24.27 -22.58 12.73
C ALA A 50 -24.15 -23.57 11.57
N VAL A 51 -24.72 -23.25 10.40
CA VAL A 51 -24.76 -24.13 9.22
C VAL A 51 -24.17 -23.41 8.01
N PHE A 52 -23.27 -24.11 7.31
CA PHE A 52 -22.76 -23.63 6.01
C PHE A 52 -23.63 -24.17 4.88
N LYS A 53 -24.21 -23.28 4.08
CA LYS A 53 -25.00 -23.62 2.90
C LYS A 53 -24.11 -23.64 1.66
N GLU A 54 -23.66 -24.80 1.24
CA GLU A 54 -22.70 -25.01 0.14
C GLU A 54 -23.13 -24.31 -1.16
N ALA A 55 -24.40 -24.52 -1.59
CA ALA A 55 -24.90 -23.94 -2.84
C ALA A 55 -24.86 -22.40 -2.90
N LYS A 56 -24.81 -21.74 -1.75
CA LYS A 56 -24.77 -20.28 -1.63
C LYS A 56 -23.46 -19.77 -1.04
N SER A 57 -22.54 -20.66 -0.71
CA SER A 57 -21.29 -20.33 0.00
C SER A 57 -21.53 -19.41 1.21
N THR A 58 -22.58 -19.71 1.99
CA THR A 58 -23.07 -18.79 3.02
C THR A 58 -23.24 -19.49 4.36
N TRP A 59 -22.64 -18.97 5.40
CA TRP A 59 -22.93 -19.31 6.77
C TRP A 59 -24.27 -18.71 7.21
N VAL A 60 -25.07 -19.50 7.90
CA VAL A 60 -26.28 -19.06 8.60
C VAL A 60 -26.11 -19.40 10.07
N PHE A 61 -26.19 -18.38 10.91
CA PHE A 61 -26.06 -18.52 12.37
C PHE A 61 -27.43 -18.68 13.02
N PRO A 62 -27.50 -19.23 14.25
CA PRO A 62 -28.77 -19.43 14.97
C PRO A 62 -29.59 -18.16 15.17
N SER A 63 -28.95 -17.02 15.26
CA SER A 63 -29.58 -15.69 15.32
C SER A 63 -30.32 -15.27 14.05
N GLY A 64 -30.04 -15.94 12.91
CA GLY A 64 -30.44 -15.49 11.58
C GLY A 64 -29.40 -14.62 10.87
N ALA A 65 -28.30 -14.28 11.53
CA ALA A 65 -27.16 -13.62 10.89
C ALA A 65 -26.59 -14.46 9.75
N THR A 66 -26.00 -13.82 8.74
CA THR A 66 -25.42 -14.50 7.58
C THR A 66 -24.03 -13.98 7.24
N ALA A 67 -23.18 -14.88 6.74
CA ALA A 67 -21.88 -14.52 6.21
C ALA A 67 -21.66 -15.17 4.84
N LEU A 68 -21.61 -14.36 3.81
CA LEU A 68 -21.34 -14.77 2.43
C LEU A 68 -19.82 -14.86 2.22
N PHE A 69 -19.36 -16.02 1.77
CA PHE A 69 -18.00 -16.25 1.34
C PHE A 69 -17.95 -16.24 -0.18
N SER A 70 -17.10 -15.41 -0.78
CA SER A 70 -17.07 -15.24 -2.22
C SER A 70 -15.66 -14.87 -2.71
N TYR A 71 -15.50 -14.85 -4.01
CA TYR A 71 -14.24 -14.50 -4.66
C TYR A 71 -14.46 -13.55 -5.85
N LEU A 72 -13.39 -12.86 -6.25
CA LEU A 72 -13.40 -11.93 -7.37
C LEU A 72 -12.18 -12.16 -8.26
N ASP A 73 -12.36 -12.92 -9.34
CA ASP A 73 -11.28 -13.15 -10.33
C ASP A 73 -10.86 -11.86 -11.02
N LYS A 74 -11.83 -10.99 -11.30
CA LYS A 74 -11.61 -9.67 -11.90
C LYS A 74 -12.16 -8.57 -10.99
N ASP A 75 -11.50 -7.43 -10.99
CA ASP A 75 -11.93 -6.28 -10.18
C ASP A 75 -13.34 -5.81 -10.57
N THR A 76 -13.72 -5.94 -11.85
CA THR A 76 -15.05 -5.60 -12.36
C THR A 76 -16.17 -6.46 -11.78
N ASP A 77 -15.86 -7.67 -11.31
CA ASP A 77 -16.86 -8.59 -10.73
C ASP A 77 -17.45 -8.05 -9.43
N VAL A 78 -16.83 -7.05 -8.83
CA VAL A 78 -17.35 -6.37 -7.64
C VAL A 78 -18.74 -5.76 -7.88
N SER A 79 -19.11 -5.49 -9.13
CA SER A 79 -20.43 -4.98 -9.51
C SER A 79 -21.58 -5.93 -9.15
N ARG A 80 -21.32 -7.23 -8.97
CA ARG A 80 -22.33 -8.22 -8.50
C ARG A 80 -22.92 -7.88 -7.14
N TYR A 81 -22.24 -7.06 -6.35
CA TYR A 81 -22.72 -6.58 -5.05
C TYR A 81 -23.52 -5.28 -5.15
N GLN A 82 -23.82 -4.82 -6.36
CA GLN A 82 -24.71 -3.67 -6.55
C GLN A 82 -26.08 -3.96 -5.94
N GLY A 83 -26.61 -3.01 -5.17
CA GLY A 83 -27.88 -3.19 -4.47
C GLY A 83 -27.81 -3.98 -3.15
N GLN A 84 -26.72 -4.69 -2.90
CA GLN A 84 -26.52 -5.40 -1.62
C GLN A 84 -25.98 -4.47 -0.53
N SER A 85 -26.17 -4.86 0.73
CA SER A 85 -25.63 -4.17 1.89
C SER A 85 -25.06 -5.16 2.89
N PHE A 86 -23.93 -4.79 3.45
CA PHE A 86 -23.22 -5.53 4.47
C PHE A 86 -22.87 -4.59 5.62
N ASN A 87 -22.74 -5.12 6.81
CA ASN A 87 -22.24 -4.36 7.94
C ASN A 87 -20.81 -4.74 8.33
N TRP A 88 -20.31 -5.84 7.81
CA TRP A 88 -18.92 -6.25 7.90
C TRP A 88 -18.43 -6.77 6.55
N ILE A 89 -17.27 -6.32 6.10
CA ILE A 89 -16.63 -6.81 4.88
C ILE A 89 -15.18 -7.13 5.19
N GLY A 90 -14.79 -8.36 4.91
CA GLY A 90 -13.44 -8.87 5.02
C GLY A 90 -12.82 -9.17 3.66
N ILE A 91 -11.57 -8.78 3.44
CA ILE A 91 -10.79 -9.20 2.27
C ILE A 91 -9.51 -9.85 2.77
N ASP A 92 -9.34 -11.13 2.48
CA ASP A 92 -8.11 -11.84 2.80
C ASP A 92 -7.11 -11.68 1.64
N GLU A 93 -5.86 -11.37 1.95
CA GLU A 93 -4.76 -11.06 1.02
C GLU A 93 -5.09 -9.91 0.05
N ILE A 94 -5.39 -8.74 0.60
CA ILE A 94 -5.80 -7.56 -0.19
C ILE A 94 -4.75 -7.10 -1.21
N THR A 95 -3.48 -7.44 -1.01
CA THR A 95 -2.40 -7.15 -1.97
C THR A 95 -2.51 -7.94 -3.28
N HIS A 96 -3.40 -8.94 -3.38
CA HIS A 96 -3.71 -9.59 -4.64
C HIS A 96 -4.58 -8.73 -5.59
N TYR A 97 -5.12 -7.63 -5.13
CA TYR A 97 -5.90 -6.67 -5.93
C TYR A 97 -5.00 -5.52 -6.37
N PRO A 98 -4.80 -5.30 -7.69
CA PRO A 98 -3.80 -4.35 -8.20
C PRO A 98 -4.14 -2.88 -7.93
N SER A 99 -5.39 -2.58 -7.59
CA SER A 99 -5.83 -1.21 -7.32
C SER A 99 -6.80 -1.16 -6.14
N PRO A 100 -7.04 0.02 -5.53
CA PRO A 100 -8.01 0.18 -4.45
C PRO A 100 -9.48 0.10 -4.92
N TYR A 101 -9.75 -0.08 -6.21
CA TYR A 101 -11.09 -0.02 -6.78
C TYR A 101 -12.10 -0.95 -6.09
N VAL A 102 -11.75 -2.22 -5.91
CA VAL A 102 -12.62 -3.21 -5.24
C VAL A 102 -12.91 -2.79 -3.79
N TRP A 103 -11.87 -2.37 -3.08
CA TRP A 103 -11.99 -1.91 -1.69
C TRP A 103 -12.90 -0.69 -1.56
N ASP A 104 -12.69 0.31 -2.41
CA ASP A 104 -13.45 1.56 -2.38
C ASP A 104 -14.90 1.36 -2.83
N TYR A 105 -15.14 0.50 -3.82
CA TYR A 105 -16.49 0.12 -4.24
C TYR A 105 -17.26 -0.55 -3.10
N LEU A 106 -16.66 -1.54 -2.45
CA LEU A 106 -17.30 -2.30 -1.37
C LEU A 106 -17.56 -1.43 -0.14
N ARG A 107 -16.72 -0.42 0.12
CA ARG A 107 -16.96 0.54 1.20
C ARG A 107 -18.31 1.24 1.07
N SER A 108 -18.76 1.50 -0.16
CA SER A 108 -20.10 2.07 -0.41
C SER A 108 -21.25 1.10 -0.11
N ARG A 109 -20.94 -0.18 0.13
CA ARG A 109 -21.92 -1.21 0.50
C ARG A 109 -22.05 -1.38 2.01
N LEU A 110 -21.19 -0.73 2.81
CA LEU A 110 -21.26 -0.76 4.27
C LEU A 110 -22.42 0.09 4.78
N ARG A 111 -23.41 -0.56 5.36
CA ARG A 111 -24.54 0.12 5.99
C ARG A 111 -25.27 -0.81 6.97
N THR A 112 -25.88 -0.23 7.96
CA THR A 112 -26.76 -0.92 8.91
C THR A 112 -27.83 0.07 9.41
N THR A 113 -28.96 -0.47 9.76
CA THR A 113 -30.05 0.26 10.47
C THR A 113 -30.06 -0.09 11.96
N ASN A 114 -29.30 -1.11 12.37
CA ASN A 114 -29.20 -1.52 13.76
C ASN A 114 -28.05 -0.76 14.44
N PRO A 115 -28.32 0.05 15.48
CA PRO A 115 -27.30 0.85 16.18
C PRO A 115 -26.29 0.01 16.97
N GLU A 116 -26.60 -1.23 17.31
CA GLU A 116 -25.70 -2.14 18.02
C GLU A 116 -24.59 -2.70 17.10
N ILE A 117 -24.80 -2.63 15.79
CA ILE A 117 -23.84 -3.11 14.81
C ILE A 117 -22.98 -1.96 14.29
N LYS A 118 -21.70 -2.00 14.59
CA LYS A 118 -20.74 -1.08 13.98
C LYS A 118 -20.32 -1.59 12.60
N THR A 119 -20.44 -0.75 11.58
CA THR A 119 -20.00 -1.08 10.22
C THR A 119 -18.51 -0.82 10.04
N TYR A 120 -17.78 -1.77 9.49
CA TYR A 120 -16.37 -1.61 9.16
C TYR A 120 -15.87 -2.66 8.17
N MET A 121 -14.69 -2.40 7.61
CA MET A 121 -13.95 -3.35 6.77
C MET A 121 -12.67 -3.79 7.45
N ARG A 122 -12.26 -5.02 7.15
CA ARG A 122 -10.95 -5.56 7.53
C ARG A 122 -10.28 -6.22 6.34
N ALA A 123 -8.96 -6.18 6.33
CA ALA A 123 -8.19 -6.93 5.37
C ALA A 123 -6.98 -7.57 6.03
N THR A 124 -6.53 -8.66 5.45
CA THR A 124 -5.20 -9.19 5.70
C THR A 124 -4.30 -8.88 4.52
N ALA A 125 -3.02 -8.84 4.73
CA ALA A 125 -2.04 -8.63 3.68
C ALA A 125 -0.70 -9.26 4.04
N ASN A 126 0.03 -9.68 3.01
CA ASN A 126 1.47 -9.86 3.06
C ASN A 126 2.11 -8.79 2.18
N PRO A 127 3.34 -8.33 2.48
CA PRO A 127 4.09 -7.48 1.58
C PRO A 127 4.27 -8.18 0.22
N GLY A 128 4.24 -7.40 -0.87
CA GLY A 128 4.34 -7.91 -2.23
C GLY A 128 3.00 -8.12 -2.91
N GLY A 129 3.07 -8.65 -4.15
CA GLY A 129 1.91 -8.78 -5.02
C GLY A 129 1.52 -7.47 -5.71
N PRO A 130 0.57 -7.54 -6.66
CA PRO A 130 0.23 -6.42 -7.54
C PRO A 130 -0.36 -5.20 -6.81
N GLY A 131 -0.90 -5.39 -5.62
CA GLY A 131 -1.51 -4.32 -4.81
C GLY A 131 -0.60 -3.76 -3.72
N HIS A 132 0.65 -4.19 -3.65
CA HIS A 132 1.59 -3.77 -2.61
C HIS A 132 1.64 -2.26 -2.41
N ASP A 133 1.86 -1.52 -3.49
CA ASP A 133 2.12 -0.08 -3.44
C ASP A 133 0.91 0.73 -2.95
N TRP A 134 -0.29 0.42 -3.44
CA TRP A 134 -1.46 1.15 -2.99
C TRP A 134 -1.82 0.83 -1.54
N VAL A 135 -1.63 -0.42 -1.10
CA VAL A 135 -1.86 -0.80 0.31
C VAL A 135 -0.84 -0.11 1.21
N LYS A 136 0.45 -0.13 0.84
CA LYS A 136 1.51 0.56 1.58
C LYS A 136 1.25 2.05 1.69
N LYS A 137 0.96 2.71 0.56
CA LYS A 137 0.65 4.15 0.51
C LYS A 137 -0.56 4.53 1.36
N THR A 138 -1.59 3.65 1.37
CA THR A 138 -2.87 3.96 1.99
C THR A 138 -2.92 3.64 3.49
N TYR A 139 -2.21 2.60 3.94
CA TYR A 139 -2.37 2.07 5.29
C TYR A 139 -1.09 2.07 6.12
N ILE A 140 0.09 1.99 5.50
CA ILE A 140 1.35 1.81 6.24
C ILE A 140 2.11 3.12 6.36
N ASN A 141 2.36 3.81 5.26
CA ASN A 141 3.10 5.06 5.25
C ASN A 141 2.44 6.22 6.03
N PRO A 142 1.09 6.33 6.12
CA PRO A 142 0.48 7.51 6.71
C PRO A 142 0.64 7.66 8.22
N ALA A 143 0.85 6.57 8.96
CA ALA A 143 0.93 6.62 10.40
C ALA A 143 1.84 5.53 10.97
N PRO A 144 2.38 5.70 12.17
CA PRO A 144 3.10 4.64 12.88
C PRO A 144 2.25 3.37 13.02
N VAL A 145 2.90 2.22 13.06
CA VAL A 145 2.23 0.92 13.23
C VAL A 145 1.33 0.93 14.47
N SER A 146 0.19 0.26 14.35
CA SER A 146 -0.83 0.16 15.41
C SER A 146 -1.45 1.47 15.86
N SER A 147 -1.14 2.59 15.22
CA SER A 147 -1.74 3.90 15.49
C SER A 147 -2.95 4.12 14.56
N PRO A 148 -4.14 4.42 15.10
CA PRO A 148 -5.27 4.80 14.27
C PRO A 148 -5.05 6.19 13.67
N PHE A 149 -5.51 6.37 12.43
CA PHE A 149 -5.46 7.66 11.74
C PHE A 149 -6.73 7.89 10.93
N TRP A 150 -7.03 9.15 10.63
CA TRP A 150 -8.13 9.53 9.77
C TRP A 150 -7.66 9.57 8.33
N ALA A 151 -8.41 8.89 7.46
CA ALA A 151 -8.18 9.02 6.04
C ALA A 151 -9.15 10.03 5.49
N THR A 152 -8.63 11.05 4.86
CA THR A 152 -9.44 12.00 4.14
C THR A 152 -9.46 11.71 2.68
N ASP A 153 -10.53 12.19 2.14
CA ASP A 153 -10.74 12.71 0.82
C ASP A 153 -10.14 11.89 -0.30
N ILE A 154 -11.05 11.13 -0.86
CA ILE A 154 -10.84 10.39 -2.10
C ILE A 154 -10.59 11.37 -3.26
N THR A 155 -11.09 12.60 -3.18
CA THR A 155 -11.08 13.59 -4.26
C THR A 155 -9.76 14.36 -4.33
N THR A 156 -9.17 14.73 -3.18
CA THR A 156 -7.93 15.54 -3.16
C THR A 156 -6.67 14.74 -2.89
N GLY A 157 -6.80 13.46 -2.50
CA GLY A 157 -5.66 12.61 -2.13
C GLY A 157 -4.91 13.06 -0.87
N LYS A 158 -5.41 14.07 -0.15
CA LYS A 158 -4.82 14.51 1.10
C LYS A 158 -5.19 13.54 2.21
N VAL A 159 -4.20 12.86 2.74
CA VAL A 159 -4.33 12.08 3.97
C VAL A 159 -4.18 13.06 5.14
N LEU A 160 -5.26 13.36 5.83
CA LEU A 160 -5.18 14.08 7.09
C LEU A 160 -4.79 13.07 8.18
N ARG A 161 -3.69 13.33 8.84
CA ARG A 161 -3.17 12.53 9.96
C ARG A 161 -3.70 13.12 11.26
N TYR A 162 -4.92 12.73 11.64
CA TYR A 162 -5.40 13.03 12.98
C TYR A 162 -5.43 11.75 13.81
N PRO A 163 -4.98 11.78 15.07
CA PRO A 163 -5.23 10.69 15.99
C PRO A 163 -6.74 10.42 16.08
N ALA A 164 -7.14 9.17 16.15
CA ALA A 164 -8.57 8.82 16.29
C ALA A 164 -9.24 9.40 17.55
N SER A 165 -8.44 9.89 18.49
CA SER A 165 -8.88 10.58 19.72
C SER A 165 -9.18 12.07 19.52
N HIS A 166 -8.95 12.63 18.32
CA HIS A 166 -9.21 14.05 18.07
C HIS A 166 -10.73 14.32 18.10
N THR A 167 -11.15 15.27 18.92
CA THR A 167 -12.57 15.59 19.15
C THR A 167 -13.20 16.40 18.02
N GLU A 168 -12.41 17.08 17.21
CA GLU A 168 -12.89 17.79 16.03
C GLU A 168 -13.03 16.82 14.85
N LYS A 169 -14.26 16.45 14.54
CA LYS A 169 -14.59 15.74 13.31
C LYS A 169 -14.58 16.75 12.18
N PRO A 170 -13.67 16.62 11.19
CA PRO A 170 -13.77 17.41 9.97
C PRO A 170 -15.14 17.17 9.33
N ASN A 171 -15.67 18.16 8.61
CA ASN A 171 -16.98 18.07 7.95
C ASN A 171 -17.05 17.03 6.81
N ASP A 172 -15.94 16.36 6.48
CA ASP A 172 -15.86 15.31 5.48
C ASP A 172 -16.08 13.92 6.04
N PRO A 173 -16.63 12.97 5.25
CA PRO A 173 -16.83 11.60 5.67
C PRO A 173 -15.47 10.90 5.86
N LEU A 174 -14.96 10.95 7.07
CA LEU A 174 -13.68 10.38 7.44
C LEU A 174 -13.85 8.97 7.98
N PHE A 175 -13.03 8.08 7.46
CA PHE A 175 -12.90 6.72 7.98
C PHE A 175 -11.62 6.60 8.78
N THR A 176 -11.71 6.10 10.00
CA THR A 176 -10.51 5.71 10.73
C THR A 176 -9.89 4.49 10.06
N ARG A 177 -8.56 4.53 9.94
CA ARG A 177 -7.74 3.42 9.45
C ARG A 177 -6.72 3.04 10.51
N LYS A 178 -6.31 1.78 10.48
CA LYS A 178 -5.26 1.27 11.36
C LYS A 178 -4.55 0.12 10.67
N PHE A 179 -3.23 0.18 10.62
CA PHE A 179 -2.38 -0.97 10.25
C PHE A 179 -1.91 -1.68 11.51
N ILE A 180 -2.09 -2.98 11.57
CA ILE A 180 -1.65 -3.84 12.67
C ILE A 180 -0.63 -4.82 12.08
N PRO A 181 0.66 -4.68 12.39
CA PRO A 181 1.67 -5.62 11.94
C PRO A 181 1.47 -6.98 12.61
N ALA A 182 1.86 -8.04 11.91
CA ALA A 182 1.90 -9.39 12.44
C ALA A 182 3.15 -10.09 11.91
N LYS A 183 4.05 -10.45 12.80
CA LYS A 183 5.28 -11.20 12.51
C LYS A 183 5.07 -12.67 12.78
N LEU A 184 5.98 -13.52 12.29
CA LEU A 184 5.98 -14.93 12.63
C LEU A 184 6.14 -15.14 14.13
N SER A 185 7.00 -14.34 14.78
CA SER A 185 7.23 -14.36 16.22
C SER A 185 5.99 -14.12 17.08
N ASP A 186 4.95 -13.50 16.51
CA ASP A 186 3.69 -13.26 17.22
C ASP A 186 2.81 -14.53 17.31
N ASN A 187 3.21 -15.63 16.64
CA ASN A 187 2.44 -16.87 16.61
C ASN A 187 3.19 -18.01 17.31
N PRO A 188 2.93 -18.24 18.62
CA PRO A 188 3.63 -19.25 19.38
C PRO A 188 3.43 -20.68 18.84
N TYR A 189 2.31 -20.96 18.18
CA TYR A 189 2.03 -22.28 17.61
C TYR A 189 2.94 -22.63 16.43
N LEU A 190 3.41 -21.66 15.67
CA LEU A 190 4.33 -21.88 14.55
C LEU A 190 5.80 -21.88 15.01
N LEU A 191 6.10 -21.28 16.15
CA LEU A 191 7.44 -21.27 16.71
C LEU A 191 7.81 -22.61 17.37
N HIS A 192 6.83 -23.36 17.89
CA HIS A 192 7.10 -24.61 18.62
C HIS A 192 7.72 -25.71 17.77
N SER A 193 7.42 -25.79 16.48
CA SER A 193 7.98 -26.81 15.60
C SER A 193 9.35 -26.44 15.02
N GLY A 194 9.65 -25.15 14.90
CA GLY A 194 10.83 -24.64 14.19
C GLY A 194 10.88 -24.96 12.69
N GLU A 195 10.11 -25.96 12.23
CA GLU A 195 10.11 -26.42 10.84
C GLU A 195 9.65 -25.34 9.86
N TYR A 196 8.61 -24.61 10.23
CA TYR A 196 8.08 -23.52 9.38
C TYR A 196 9.08 -22.36 9.26
N GLU A 197 9.77 -22.03 10.33
CA GLU A 197 10.83 -21.03 10.32
C GLU A 197 12.01 -21.46 9.43
N MET A 198 12.45 -22.71 9.57
CA MET A 198 13.51 -23.28 8.72
C MET A 198 13.11 -23.29 7.24
N MET A 199 11.85 -23.59 6.93
CA MET A 199 11.33 -23.55 5.57
C MET A 199 11.36 -22.11 5.01
N LEU A 200 10.97 -21.11 5.80
CA LEU A 200 11.06 -19.71 5.40
C LEU A 200 12.51 -19.21 5.24
N LEU A 201 13.42 -19.69 6.10
CA LEU A 201 14.85 -19.37 6.00
C LEU A 201 15.50 -19.94 4.72
N SER A 202 14.95 -21.01 4.14
CA SER A 202 15.40 -21.57 2.86
C SER A 202 14.94 -20.80 1.62
N LEU A 203 14.00 -19.86 1.78
CA LEU A 203 13.53 -19.02 0.67
C LEU A 203 14.59 -17.99 0.26
N PRO A 204 14.52 -17.50 -1.01
CA PRO A 204 15.29 -16.34 -1.43
C PRO A 204 15.15 -15.18 -0.45
N GLU A 205 16.20 -14.40 -0.27
CA GLU A 205 16.27 -13.35 0.74
C GLU A 205 15.07 -12.37 0.70
N LEU A 206 14.65 -12.00 -0.50
CA LEU A 206 13.52 -11.11 -0.73
C LEU A 206 12.22 -11.69 -0.16
N GLU A 207 11.91 -12.94 -0.49
CA GLU A 207 10.70 -13.61 0.00
C GLU A 207 10.76 -13.89 1.50
N ARG A 208 11.94 -14.22 1.99
CA ARG A 208 12.16 -14.41 3.43
C ARG A 208 11.85 -13.15 4.21
N LYS A 209 12.40 -12.00 3.83
CA LYS A 209 12.11 -10.71 4.48
C LYS A 209 10.62 -10.36 4.42
N ARG A 210 9.97 -10.62 3.30
CA ARG A 210 8.51 -10.39 3.13
C ARG A 210 7.66 -11.24 4.06
N LEU A 211 7.95 -12.54 4.15
CA LEU A 211 7.11 -13.50 4.87
C LEU A 211 7.47 -13.63 6.34
N LEU A 212 8.76 -13.57 6.68
CA LEU A 212 9.26 -13.70 8.05
C LEU A 212 9.16 -12.39 8.81
N GLU A 213 9.62 -11.30 8.22
CA GLU A 213 9.72 -10.00 8.87
C GLU A 213 8.51 -9.10 8.62
N GLY A 214 7.73 -9.43 7.58
CA GLY A 214 6.60 -8.59 7.16
C GLY A 214 7.04 -7.21 6.67
N ASP A 215 8.21 -7.16 6.01
CA ASP A 215 8.81 -5.92 5.55
C ASP A 215 8.08 -5.38 4.31
N TRP A 216 7.55 -4.18 4.45
CA TRP A 216 6.82 -3.47 3.39
C TRP A 216 7.71 -2.54 2.56
N ASP A 217 8.96 -2.40 2.90
CA ASP A 217 9.90 -1.56 2.15
C ASP A 217 10.60 -2.34 1.02
N ILE A 218 10.36 -3.63 0.94
CA ILE A 218 10.89 -4.49 -0.10
C ILE A 218 10.02 -4.41 -1.34
N ALA A 219 10.54 -3.80 -2.40
CA ALA A 219 9.90 -3.75 -3.71
C ALA A 219 10.40 -4.89 -4.59
N GLU A 220 9.48 -5.65 -5.18
CA GLU A 220 9.79 -6.61 -6.24
C GLU A 220 10.33 -5.85 -7.46
N GLY A 221 11.54 -6.20 -7.94
CA GLY A 221 12.18 -5.49 -9.05
C GLY A 221 12.79 -4.13 -8.68
N ALA A 222 12.98 -3.85 -7.40
CA ALA A 222 13.71 -2.67 -6.98
C ALA A 222 15.14 -2.72 -7.52
N ALA A 223 15.58 -1.61 -8.13
CA ALA A 223 16.95 -1.45 -8.61
C ALA A 223 17.98 -1.56 -7.46
N PHE A 224 17.54 -1.26 -6.24
CA PHE A 224 18.32 -1.33 -5.00
C PHE A 224 17.58 -2.21 -4.00
N SER A 225 17.83 -3.52 -4.05
CA SER A 225 17.19 -4.50 -3.16
C SER A 225 17.61 -4.33 -1.70
N GLU A 226 18.78 -3.75 -1.48
CA GLU A 226 19.37 -3.49 -0.16
C GLU A 226 18.84 -2.19 0.49
N PHE A 227 18.05 -1.40 -0.24
CA PHE A 227 17.50 -0.16 0.32
C PHE A 227 16.61 -0.48 1.52
N ASN A 228 16.99 0.05 2.66
CA ASN A 228 16.27 -0.06 3.90
C ASN A 228 16.07 1.34 4.51
N ARG A 229 14.82 1.73 4.67
CA ARG A 229 14.47 3.06 5.16
C ARG A 229 15.10 3.42 6.51
N PHE A 230 15.25 2.43 7.40
CA PHE A 230 15.86 2.66 8.73
C PHE A 230 17.36 2.93 8.67
N HIS A 231 18.04 2.49 7.62
CA HIS A 231 19.48 2.71 7.43
C HIS A 231 19.78 3.82 6.43
N HIS A 232 18.95 3.98 5.39
CA HIS A 232 19.24 4.84 4.26
C HIS A 232 18.45 6.16 4.27
N VAL A 233 17.48 6.32 5.17
CA VAL A 233 16.74 7.57 5.33
C VAL A 233 17.06 8.14 6.70
N VAL A 234 17.64 9.33 6.70
CA VAL A 234 18.02 10.08 7.91
C VAL A 234 17.12 11.29 8.09
N ASP A 235 17.08 11.82 9.31
CA ASP A 235 16.42 13.09 9.56
C ASP A 235 17.09 14.22 8.74
N PRO A 236 16.33 15.21 8.25
CA PRO A 236 16.88 16.33 7.50
C PRO A 236 17.95 17.08 8.31
N PHE A 237 19.04 17.38 7.65
CA PHE A 237 20.15 18.18 8.23
C PHE A 237 20.65 19.21 7.22
N GLU A 238 21.34 20.22 7.70
CA GLU A 238 21.99 21.23 6.83
C GLU A 238 23.21 20.62 6.14
N LEU A 239 23.20 20.64 4.80
CA LEU A 239 24.30 20.10 4.01
C LEU A 239 25.53 21.01 4.08
N PRO A 240 26.71 20.51 4.48
CA PRO A 240 27.94 21.31 4.51
C PRO A 240 28.25 21.94 3.16
N TYR A 241 28.71 23.18 3.17
CA TYR A 241 29.02 23.95 1.96
C TYR A 241 30.10 23.30 1.09
N GLY A 242 31.05 22.60 1.71
CA GLY A 242 32.17 21.97 1.02
C GLY A 242 31.88 20.64 0.34
N TRP A 243 30.67 20.12 0.47
CA TRP A 243 30.32 18.87 -0.19
C TRP A 243 30.02 19.06 -1.69
N TYR A 244 30.49 18.13 -2.52
CA TYR A 244 30.26 18.18 -3.96
C TYR A 244 28.78 17.97 -4.28
N ARG A 245 28.23 18.88 -5.09
CA ARG A 245 26.84 18.81 -5.53
C ARG A 245 26.77 18.11 -6.87
N VAL A 246 25.82 17.18 -6.96
CA VAL A 246 25.53 16.43 -8.19
C VAL A 246 24.03 16.49 -8.48
N ARG A 247 23.68 16.35 -9.75
CA ARG A 247 22.29 16.27 -10.18
C ARG A 247 22.19 15.26 -11.29
N ALA A 248 21.15 14.39 -11.23
CA ALA A 248 20.82 13.45 -12.27
C ALA A 248 19.35 13.61 -12.68
N ALA A 249 19.07 13.46 -13.96
CA ALA A 249 17.71 13.54 -14.49
C ALA A 249 17.44 12.43 -15.49
N ASP A 250 16.21 11.90 -15.42
CA ASP A 250 15.59 11.02 -16.39
C ASP A 250 14.33 11.70 -16.94
N TYR A 251 14.30 11.98 -18.24
CA TYR A 251 13.23 12.73 -18.86
C TYR A 251 12.08 11.81 -19.30
N GLY A 252 10.87 12.18 -18.93
CA GLY A 252 9.64 11.60 -19.46
C GLY A 252 8.58 12.68 -19.68
N PHE A 253 7.77 12.54 -20.73
CA PHE A 253 6.63 13.44 -20.96
C PHE A 253 5.32 12.78 -20.50
N THR A 254 4.99 11.62 -21.06
CA THR A 254 3.84 10.78 -20.64
C THR A 254 4.17 10.03 -19.36
N SER A 255 5.36 9.45 -19.29
CA SER A 255 5.98 8.98 -18.04
C SER A 255 6.48 10.19 -17.23
N PRO A 256 6.64 10.05 -15.91
CA PRO A 256 7.22 11.15 -15.13
C PRO A 256 8.66 11.44 -15.52
N SER A 257 9.05 12.72 -15.56
CA SER A 257 10.45 13.12 -15.41
C SER A 257 10.83 13.01 -13.95
N CYS A 258 12.01 12.48 -13.67
CA CYS A 258 12.61 12.43 -12.34
C CYS A 258 13.92 13.23 -12.33
N VAL A 259 14.07 14.14 -11.39
CA VAL A 259 15.33 14.85 -11.16
C VAL A 259 15.71 14.67 -9.71
N LEU A 260 16.93 14.21 -9.46
CA LEU A 260 17.50 14.01 -8.13
C LEU A 260 18.70 14.93 -7.92
N TRP A 261 18.74 15.56 -6.76
CA TRP A 261 19.89 16.33 -6.31
C TRP A 261 20.58 15.57 -5.20
N GLY A 262 21.88 15.41 -5.35
CA GLY A 262 22.73 14.71 -4.42
C GLY A 262 23.90 15.58 -3.94
N ALA A 263 24.44 15.21 -2.80
CA ALA A 263 25.69 15.73 -2.27
C ALA A 263 26.61 14.56 -1.91
N LEU A 264 27.87 14.64 -2.30
CA LEU A 264 28.92 13.69 -1.92
C LEU A 264 29.67 14.23 -0.75
N ASP A 265 29.77 13.47 0.34
CA ASP A 265 30.62 13.82 1.50
C ASP A 265 32.07 13.40 1.27
N HIS A 266 32.90 13.59 2.27
CA HIS A 266 34.34 13.29 2.20
C HIS A 266 34.67 11.79 2.27
N ASP A 267 33.66 10.97 2.63
CA ASP A 267 33.76 9.51 2.71
C ASP A 267 33.10 8.85 1.50
N ASP A 268 32.79 9.62 0.42
CA ASP A 268 32.15 9.19 -0.81
C ASP A 268 30.68 8.70 -0.61
N ASN A 269 30.03 9.05 0.49
CA ASN A 269 28.61 8.76 0.64
C ASN A 269 27.80 9.76 -0.18
N LEU A 270 26.82 9.23 -0.93
CA LEU A 270 25.88 10.04 -1.71
C LEU A 270 24.60 10.30 -0.89
N TRP A 271 24.35 11.56 -0.60
CA TRP A 271 23.17 12.05 0.11
C TRP A 271 22.19 12.67 -0.85
N ILE A 272 21.06 11.99 -1.10
CA ILE A 272 19.97 12.56 -1.92
C ILE A 272 19.12 13.45 -1.03
N TYR A 273 19.09 14.75 -1.34
CA TYR A 273 18.45 15.76 -0.48
C TYR A 273 17.22 16.42 -1.12
N ARG A 274 17.03 16.25 -2.43
CA ARG A 274 15.90 16.85 -3.13
C ARG A 274 15.49 15.98 -4.32
N GLU A 275 14.18 15.94 -4.60
CA GLU A 275 13.58 15.24 -5.73
C GLU A 275 12.57 16.14 -6.43
N LEU A 276 12.54 16.11 -7.77
CA LEU A 276 11.45 16.59 -8.60
C LEU A 276 10.89 15.40 -9.40
N TYR A 277 9.61 15.09 -9.21
CA TYR A 277 8.92 14.01 -9.91
C TYR A 277 7.65 14.55 -10.55
N ILE A 278 7.68 14.81 -11.87
CA ILE A 278 6.65 15.58 -12.56
C ILE A 278 6.37 15.02 -13.96
N LYS A 279 5.12 15.12 -14.41
CA LYS A 279 4.69 14.71 -15.75
C LYS A 279 4.33 15.91 -16.63
N ARG A 280 4.30 15.67 -17.95
CA ARG A 280 3.81 16.63 -18.96
C ARG A 280 4.53 17.97 -18.94
N GLN A 281 5.84 17.94 -18.78
CA GLN A 281 6.68 19.10 -18.96
C GLN A 281 7.53 18.91 -20.22
N ASN A 282 7.56 19.89 -21.09
CA ASN A 282 8.53 19.96 -22.17
C ASN A 282 9.94 20.20 -21.61
N GLY A 283 10.99 20.03 -22.43
CA GLY A 283 12.36 20.18 -21.95
C GLY A 283 12.67 21.57 -21.38
N ASP A 284 12.17 22.63 -22.00
CA ASP A 284 12.31 24.00 -21.52
C ASP A 284 11.54 24.26 -20.21
N GLU A 285 10.30 23.77 -20.09
CA GLU A 285 9.52 23.87 -18.86
C GLU A 285 10.16 23.11 -17.70
N LEU A 286 10.68 21.92 -17.96
CA LEU A 286 11.43 21.16 -16.96
C LEU A 286 12.67 21.90 -16.51
N GLY A 287 13.43 22.47 -17.44
CA GLY A 287 14.62 23.25 -17.12
C GLY A 287 14.33 24.50 -16.30
N ILE A 288 13.22 25.19 -16.57
CA ILE A 288 12.77 26.33 -15.75
C ILE A 288 12.47 25.87 -14.31
N LYS A 289 11.72 24.75 -14.16
CA LYS A 289 11.40 24.20 -12.85
C LYS A 289 12.64 23.80 -12.05
N ILE A 290 13.61 23.18 -12.70
CA ILE A 290 14.88 22.83 -12.08
C ILE A 290 15.55 24.08 -11.52
N ARG A 291 15.62 25.15 -12.30
CA ARG A 291 16.22 26.42 -11.86
C ARG A 291 15.49 27.07 -10.70
N GLU A 292 14.15 27.06 -10.73
CA GLU A 292 13.31 27.56 -9.63
C GLU A 292 13.62 26.84 -8.32
N MET A 293 13.84 25.51 -8.39
CA MET A 293 14.14 24.70 -7.21
C MET A 293 15.60 24.86 -6.72
N GLU A 294 16.48 25.38 -7.56
CA GLU A 294 17.90 25.64 -7.25
C GLU A 294 18.20 27.10 -6.86
N GLU A 295 17.18 27.93 -6.77
CA GLU A 295 17.39 29.34 -6.40
C GLU A 295 18.03 29.45 -5.02
N GLY A 296 19.21 30.07 -5.00
CA GLY A 296 20.02 30.21 -3.78
C GLY A 296 20.91 29.02 -3.42
N ASP A 297 20.81 27.91 -4.14
CA ASP A 297 21.68 26.75 -3.91
C ASP A 297 23.05 26.89 -4.59
N PRO A 298 24.11 26.25 -4.05
CA PRO A 298 25.35 26.06 -4.80
C PRO A 298 25.08 25.30 -6.10
N GLN A 299 25.65 25.75 -7.21
CA GLN A 299 25.46 25.07 -8.49
C GLN A 299 26.07 23.65 -8.43
N PRO A 300 25.41 22.63 -9.02
CA PRO A 300 25.96 21.30 -9.10
C PRO A 300 27.22 21.28 -9.97
N ILE A 301 28.22 20.54 -9.54
CA ILE A 301 29.48 20.38 -10.29
C ILE A 301 29.26 19.46 -11.48
N VAL A 302 28.49 18.39 -11.27
CA VAL A 302 28.13 17.42 -12.29
C VAL A 302 26.62 17.29 -12.42
N SER A 303 26.12 17.34 -13.64
CA SER A 303 24.70 17.19 -13.95
C SER A 303 24.55 16.25 -15.12
N VAL A 304 23.98 15.08 -14.91
CA VAL A 304 23.84 14.01 -15.91
C VAL A 304 22.36 13.88 -16.31
N LEU A 305 22.12 13.77 -17.60
CA LEU A 305 20.81 13.51 -18.19
C LEU A 305 20.85 12.19 -18.95
N ASP A 306 19.74 11.44 -18.91
CA ASP A 306 19.60 10.18 -19.63
C ASP A 306 19.99 10.30 -21.12
N GLY A 307 20.61 9.25 -21.66
CA GLY A 307 21.14 9.24 -23.04
C GLY A 307 20.07 9.40 -24.10
N ALA A 308 18.83 8.97 -23.86
CA ALA A 308 17.73 9.09 -24.81
C ALA A 308 17.36 10.56 -25.10
N SER A 309 17.49 11.44 -24.11
CA SER A 309 17.21 12.86 -24.21
C SER A 309 18.14 13.64 -25.17
N TRP A 310 19.28 13.04 -25.53
CA TRP A 310 20.26 13.59 -26.48
C TRP A 310 19.97 13.17 -27.93
N ASN A 311 19.04 12.25 -28.15
CA ASN A 311 18.69 11.79 -29.49
C ASN A 311 17.79 12.80 -30.21
N ARG A 312 18.08 13.07 -31.46
CA ARG A 312 17.22 13.91 -32.34
C ARG A 312 16.03 13.08 -32.82
N THR A 313 14.83 13.52 -32.52
CA THR A 313 13.56 12.90 -32.97
C THR A 313 12.93 13.64 -34.16
N GLY A 314 13.67 14.51 -34.83
CA GLY A 314 13.21 15.31 -35.96
C GLY A 314 14.19 16.44 -36.30
N THR A 315 13.69 17.52 -36.91
CA THR A 315 14.49 18.69 -37.33
C THR A 315 14.69 19.73 -36.22
N GLY A 316 14.10 19.52 -35.04
CA GLY A 316 14.14 20.43 -33.90
C GLY A 316 15.32 20.18 -32.95
N LEU A 317 15.32 20.95 -31.85
CA LEU A 317 16.24 20.75 -30.75
C LEU A 317 15.93 19.46 -30.01
N THR A 318 16.98 18.82 -29.49
CA THR A 318 16.82 17.68 -28.57
C THR A 318 16.22 18.12 -27.24
N VAL A 319 15.68 17.19 -26.45
CA VAL A 319 15.19 17.50 -25.10
C VAL A 319 16.33 18.07 -24.25
N ALA A 320 17.52 17.48 -24.33
CA ALA A 320 18.71 17.98 -23.64
C ALA A 320 19.08 19.42 -24.02
N GLU A 321 19.03 19.75 -25.32
CA GLU A 321 19.26 21.11 -25.80
C GLU A 321 18.20 22.10 -25.29
N LEU A 322 16.93 21.69 -25.18
CA LEU A 322 15.85 22.52 -24.62
C LEU A 322 16.07 22.78 -23.12
N ILE A 323 16.37 21.75 -22.34
CA ILE A 323 16.68 21.86 -20.91
C ILE A 323 17.90 22.76 -20.72
N ASN A 324 18.97 22.55 -21.48
CA ASN A 324 20.20 23.35 -21.37
C ASN A 324 19.99 24.82 -21.75
N LYS A 325 19.06 25.09 -22.68
CA LYS A 325 18.70 26.46 -23.10
C LYS A 325 18.06 27.28 -21.98
N SER A 326 17.37 26.65 -21.03
CA SER A 326 16.79 27.31 -19.85
C SER A 326 17.82 27.67 -18.77
N GLY A 327 19.11 27.37 -19.02
CA GLY A 327 20.24 27.68 -18.11
C GLY A 327 20.68 26.54 -17.23
N CYS A 328 20.03 25.37 -17.31
CA CYS A 328 20.53 24.13 -16.70
C CYS A 328 21.61 23.53 -17.61
N ARG A 329 22.76 23.15 -17.03
CA ARG A 329 23.84 22.50 -17.79
C ARG A 329 23.87 21.02 -17.45
N PHE A 330 23.35 20.20 -18.34
CA PHE A 330 23.44 18.75 -18.29
C PHE A 330 24.50 18.26 -19.31
N ILE A 331 25.12 17.15 -18.99
CA ILE A 331 25.98 16.35 -19.88
C ILE A 331 25.34 14.98 -20.09
N ASN A 332 25.82 14.28 -21.13
CA ASN A 332 25.40 12.90 -21.44
C ASN A 332 26.16 11.91 -20.58
#